data_edd02a5b8c37e84d34e45c475f776a60
#
_entry.id   edd02a5b8c37e84d34e45c475f776a60
#
_cell.length_a   1.000
_cell.length_b   1.000
_cell.length_c   1.000
_cell.angle_alpha   90.00
_cell.angle_beta   90.00
_cell.angle_gamma   90.00
#
_symmetry.space_group_name_H-M   'P 1'
#
loop_
_entity.id
_entity.type
_entity.pdbx_description
1 polymer ?
#
loop_
_entity_poly.entity_id
_entity_poly.type
_entity_poly.pdbx_seq_one_letter_code
_entity_poly.pdbx_strand_id
1 'polypeptide(L)'
;MANIKSSRKSARQDVVRRAHNVTLRTEVRTAIKNVKKAIVAGNKAAAAAALEKSRGVIDRVAAKGVLHRNAAARHKSRLAHAIKAMAQEGKQGPSPV
;
A
#
# COMPACT_ATOMS: atom_id res chain seq x y z
N MET A 1 20.07 32.22 22.73
CA MET A 1 20.13 30.84 22.33
C MET A 1 19.11 30.53 21.24
N ALA A 2 19.51 30.83 20.05
CA ALA A 2 18.68 30.60 18.88
C ALA A 2 18.34 29.11 18.72
N ASN A 3 19.22 28.21 19.17
CA ASN A 3 19.05 26.78 19.01
C ASN A 3 17.83 26.20 19.72
N ILE A 4 17.43 26.79 20.85
CA ILE A 4 16.28 26.28 21.58
C ILE A 4 14.99 26.53 20.82
N LYS A 5 14.83 27.73 20.24
CA LYS A 5 13.66 28.05 19.44
C LYS A 5 13.60 27.20 18.18
N SER A 6 14.73 27.01 17.52
CA SER A 6 14.82 26.15 16.34
C SER A 6 14.45 24.71 16.66
N SER A 7 14.96 24.21 17.80
CA SER A 7 14.67 22.83 18.22
C SER A 7 13.19 22.63 18.52
N ARG A 8 12.55 23.62 19.16
CA ARG A 8 11.11 23.53 19.45
C ARG A 8 10.29 23.53 18.18
N LYS A 9 10.66 24.37 17.23
CA LYS A 9 9.97 24.44 15.95
C LYS A 9 10.14 23.12 15.20
N SER A 10 11.36 22.59 15.15
CA SER A 10 11.64 21.30 14.51
C SER A 10 10.85 20.18 15.18
N ALA A 11 10.77 20.17 16.50
CA ALA A 11 10.03 19.14 17.22
C ALA A 11 8.55 19.19 16.86
N ARG A 12 7.97 20.38 16.77
CA ARG A 12 6.57 20.53 16.36
C ARG A 12 6.34 20.04 14.94
N GLN A 13 7.24 20.40 14.03
CA GLN A 13 7.15 19.95 12.64
C GLN A 13 7.29 18.45 12.55
N ASP A 14 8.18 17.85 13.34
CA ASP A 14 8.36 16.41 13.37
C ASP A 14 7.12 15.69 13.85
N VAL A 15 6.43 16.22 14.85
CA VAL A 15 5.18 15.64 15.35
C VAL A 15 4.12 15.66 14.24
N VAL A 16 3.97 16.81 13.56
CA VAL A 16 3.00 16.93 12.47
C VAL A 16 3.35 16.00 11.31
N ARG A 17 4.62 15.94 10.93
CA ARG A 17 5.08 15.05 9.86
C ARG A 17 4.83 13.59 10.22
N ARG A 18 5.12 13.22 11.45
CA ARG A 18 4.94 11.85 11.91
C ARG A 18 3.47 11.45 11.85
N ALA A 19 2.58 12.32 12.33
CA ALA A 19 1.15 12.07 12.27
C ALA A 19 0.69 11.91 10.82
N HIS A 20 1.13 12.79 9.93
CA HIS A 20 0.80 12.73 8.52
C HIS A 20 1.35 11.46 7.87
N ASN A 21 2.59 11.10 8.18
CA ASN A 21 3.23 9.90 7.65
C ASN A 21 2.53 8.63 8.12
N VAL A 22 2.09 8.59 9.36
CA VAL A 22 1.32 7.46 9.90
C VAL A 22 0.01 7.31 9.14
N THR A 23 -0.67 8.42 8.87
CA THR A 23 -1.91 8.41 8.08
C THR A 23 -1.66 7.85 6.69
N LEU A 24 -0.61 8.30 6.01
CA LEU A 24 -0.29 7.83 4.67
C LEU A 24 0.09 6.34 4.66
N ARG A 25 0.84 5.90 5.64
CA ARG A 25 1.19 4.47 5.77
C ARG A 25 -0.04 3.63 6.04
N THR A 26 -0.97 4.15 6.82
CA THR A 26 -2.24 3.47 7.09
C THR A 26 -3.07 3.34 5.81
N GLU A 27 -3.08 4.37 4.97
CA GLU A 27 -3.75 4.32 3.67
C GLU A 27 -3.19 3.19 2.81
N VAL A 28 -1.86 3.04 2.76
CA VAL A 28 -1.21 1.96 2.01
C VAL A 28 -1.61 0.60 2.58
N ARG A 29 -1.56 0.44 3.89
CA ARG A 29 -1.93 -0.82 4.54
C ARG A 29 -3.38 -1.18 4.26
N THR A 30 -4.27 -0.20 4.33
CA THR A 30 -5.69 -0.41 4.07
C THR A 30 -5.91 -0.84 2.61
N ALA A 31 -5.24 -0.18 1.67
CA ALA A 31 -5.34 -0.53 0.26
C ALA A 31 -4.87 -1.96 0.02
N ILE A 32 -3.73 -2.35 0.59
CA ILE A 32 -3.19 -3.69 0.47
C ILE A 32 -4.15 -4.71 1.10
N LYS A 33 -4.67 -4.39 2.27
CA LYS A 33 -5.61 -5.26 2.96
C LYS A 33 -6.88 -5.50 2.14
N ASN A 34 -7.38 -4.45 1.49
CA ASN A 34 -8.55 -4.55 0.64
C ASN A 34 -8.32 -5.49 -0.54
N VAL A 35 -7.14 -5.42 -1.17
CA VAL A 35 -6.78 -6.34 -2.25
C VAL A 35 -6.72 -7.78 -1.75
N LYS A 36 -6.05 -7.99 -0.61
CA LYS A 36 -5.95 -9.33 -0.03
C LYS A 36 -7.31 -9.89 0.34
N LYS A 37 -8.18 -9.05 0.86
CA LYS A 37 -9.54 -9.45 1.23
C LYS A 37 -10.32 -9.91 0.01
N ALA A 38 -10.19 -9.19 -1.10
CA ALA A 38 -10.85 -9.57 -2.35
C ALA A 38 -10.29 -10.88 -2.90
N ILE A 39 -8.99 -11.10 -2.76
CA ILE A 39 -8.34 -12.34 -3.17
C ILE A 39 -8.86 -13.52 -2.35
N VAL A 40 -8.96 -13.35 -1.04
CA VAL A 40 -9.48 -14.40 -0.15
C VAL A 40 -10.93 -14.71 -0.48
N ALA A 41 -11.70 -13.68 -0.83
CA ALA A 41 -13.10 -13.87 -1.23
C ALA A 41 -13.24 -14.56 -2.58
N GLY A 42 -12.17 -14.71 -3.33
CA GLY A 42 -12.21 -15.39 -4.61
C GLY A 42 -12.77 -14.53 -5.75
N ASN A 43 -12.95 -13.24 -5.54
CA ASN A 43 -13.50 -12.34 -6.54
C ASN A 43 -12.39 -11.65 -7.30
N LYS A 44 -12.02 -12.20 -8.44
CA LYS A 44 -10.94 -11.68 -9.27
C LYS A 44 -11.23 -10.27 -9.77
N ALA A 45 -12.44 -9.98 -10.17
CA ALA A 45 -12.80 -8.65 -10.67
C ALA A 45 -12.65 -7.60 -9.58
N ALA A 46 -13.13 -7.91 -8.36
CA ALA A 46 -12.99 -7.02 -7.22
C ALA A 46 -11.51 -6.86 -6.83
N ALA A 47 -10.74 -7.94 -6.91
CA ALA A 47 -9.31 -7.88 -6.63
C ALA A 47 -8.57 -7.00 -7.62
N ALA A 48 -8.89 -7.09 -8.91
CA ALA A 48 -8.28 -6.25 -9.93
C ALA A 48 -8.62 -4.78 -9.71
N ALA A 49 -9.87 -4.47 -9.41
CA ALA A 49 -10.30 -3.10 -9.12
C ALA A 49 -9.60 -2.56 -7.88
N ALA A 50 -9.50 -3.37 -6.83
CA ALA A 50 -8.79 -2.99 -5.61
C ALA A 50 -7.30 -2.77 -5.87
N LEU A 51 -6.69 -3.57 -6.74
CA LEU A 51 -5.28 -3.41 -7.12
C LEU A 51 -5.07 -2.06 -7.80
N GLU A 52 -5.94 -1.67 -8.73
CA GLU A 52 -5.80 -0.38 -9.40
C GLU A 52 -5.88 0.78 -8.41
N LYS A 53 -6.80 0.71 -7.46
CA LYS A 53 -6.89 1.71 -6.39
C LYS A 53 -5.63 1.71 -5.53
N SER A 54 -5.13 0.52 -5.19
CA SER A 54 -3.95 0.42 -4.34
C SER A 54 -2.71 0.94 -5.04
N ARG A 55 -2.57 0.75 -6.34
CA ARG A 55 -1.46 1.31 -7.10
C ARG A 55 -1.44 2.84 -6.98
N GLY A 56 -2.59 3.47 -7.13
CA GLY A 56 -2.68 4.92 -6.99
C GLY A 56 -2.27 5.40 -5.61
N VAL A 57 -2.73 4.72 -4.57
CA VAL A 57 -2.38 5.05 -3.19
C VAL A 57 -0.89 4.85 -2.95
N ILE A 58 -0.36 3.70 -3.35
CA ILE A 58 1.06 3.36 -3.15
C ILE A 58 1.95 4.36 -3.88
N ASP A 59 1.63 4.68 -5.13
CA ASP A 59 2.42 5.62 -5.91
C ASP A 59 2.37 7.03 -5.33
N ARG A 60 1.20 7.46 -4.87
CA ARG A 60 1.05 8.78 -4.24
C ARG A 60 1.88 8.88 -2.96
N VAL A 61 1.82 7.86 -2.12
CA VAL A 61 2.57 7.85 -0.86
C VAL A 61 4.07 7.76 -1.13
N ALA A 62 4.48 6.99 -2.13
CA ALA A 62 5.88 6.92 -2.52
C ALA A 62 6.38 8.26 -3.07
N ALA A 63 5.56 8.96 -3.85
CA ALA A 63 5.91 10.28 -4.37
C ALA A 63 6.12 11.30 -3.26
N LYS A 64 5.42 11.14 -2.14
CA LYS A 64 5.59 12.01 -0.98
C LYS A 64 6.80 11.64 -0.12
N GLY A 65 7.53 10.59 -0.48
CA GLY A 65 8.72 10.18 0.24
C GLY A 65 8.47 9.39 1.52
N VAL A 66 7.23 9.06 1.82
CA VAL A 66 6.88 8.30 3.01
C VAL A 66 7.18 6.82 2.83
N LEU A 67 7.08 6.36 1.60
CA LEU A 67 7.36 4.97 1.23
C LEU A 67 8.47 4.97 0.19
N HIS A 68 9.50 4.16 0.40
CA HIS A 68 10.59 4.06 -0.56
C HIS A 68 10.07 3.44 -1.86
N ARG A 69 10.55 3.94 -3.00
CA ARG A 69 10.10 3.45 -4.31
C ARG A 69 10.28 1.95 -4.48
N ASN A 70 11.33 1.37 -3.88
CA ASN A 70 11.57 -0.06 -3.96
C ASN A 70 10.52 -0.84 -3.18
N ALA A 71 10.11 -0.33 -2.02
CA ALA A 71 9.02 -0.93 -1.24
C ALA A 71 7.70 -0.82 -1.98
N ALA A 72 7.45 0.33 -2.61
CA ALA A 72 6.25 0.54 -3.41
C ALA A 72 6.18 -0.46 -4.57
N ALA A 73 7.29 -0.62 -5.29
CA ALA A 73 7.37 -1.58 -6.39
C ALA A 73 7.14 -3.01 -5.90
N ARG A 74 7.70 -3.35 -4.74
CA ARG A 74 7.54 -4.66 -4.14
C ARG A 74 6.08 -4.95 -3.81
N HIS A 75 5.41 -4.00 -3.17
CA HIS A 75 3.99 -4.16 -2.83
C HIS A 75 3.13 -4.33 -4.08
N LYS A 76 3.33 -3.49 -5.08
CA LYS A 76 2.57 -3.57 -6.32
C LYS A 76 2.82 -4.90 -7.03
N SER A 77 4.07 -5.33 -7.11
CA SER A 77 4.45 -6.58 -7.76
C SER A 77 3.84 -7.79 -7.05
N ARG A 78 3.93 -7.82 -5.72
CA ARG A 78 3.37 -8.93 -4.95
C ARG A 78 1.87 -9.04 -5.08
N LEU A 79 1.17 -7.90 -5.06
CA LEU A 79 -0.28 -7.89 -5.22
C LEU A 79 -0.69 -8.34 -6.63
N ALA A 80 -0.01 -7.84 -7.64
CA ALA A 80 -0.29 -8.23 -9.02
C ALA A 80 -0.04 -9.74 -9.22
N HIS A 81 1.04 -10.24 -8.63
CA HIS A 81 1.38 -11.65 -8.71
C HIS A 81 0.33 -12.53 -8.01
N ALA A 82 -0.14 -12.10 -6.87
CA ALA A 82 -1.17 -12.82 -6.14
C ALA A 82 -2.47 -12.90 -6.94
N ILE A 83 -2.84 -11.81 -7.62
CA ILE A 83 -4.05 -11.81 -8.45
C ILE A 83 -3.85 -12.70 -9.68
N LYS A 84 -2.66 -12.69 -10.26
CA LYS A 84 -2.33 -13.55 -11.38
C LYS A 84 -2.40 -15.02 -10.98
N ALA A 85 -1.87 -15.36 -9.81
CA ALA A 85 -1.96 -16.71 -9.27
C ALA A 85 -3.42 -17.12 -9.05
N MET A 86 -4.22 -16.20 -8.55
CA MET A 86 -5.65 -16.40 -8.38
C MET A 86 -6.33 -16.72 -9.70
N ALA A 87 -5.96 -16.03 -10.76
CA ALA A 87 -6.50 -16.29 -12.10
C ALA A 87 -6.12 -17.70 -12.57
N GLN A 88 -4.89 -18.11 -12.33
CA GLN A 88 -4.45 -19.45 -12.69
C GLN A 88 -5.18 -20.50 -11.88
N GLU A 89 -5.34 -20.28 -10.60
CA GLU A 89 -6.11 -21.17 -9.75
C GLU A 89 -7.54 -21.27 -10.24
N GLY A 90 -8.10 -20.16 -10.69
CA GLY A 90 -9.44 -20.15 -11.24
C GLY A 90 -9.57 -21.02 -12.48
N LYS A 91 -8.54 -21.04 -13.31
CA LYS A 91 -8.53 -21.88 -14.49
C LYS A 91 -8.30 -23.35 -14.13
N GLN A 92 -7.44 -23.58 -13.18
CA GLN A 92 -7.07 -24.93 -12.79
C GLN A 92 -7.91 -25.46 -11.65
N GLY A 93 -8.58 -24.55 -10.99
CA GLY A 93 -9.27 -24.86 -9.76
C GLY A 93 -10.04 -26.13 -9.76
N PRO A 94 -10.96 -26.30 -10.65
CA PRO A 94 -11.70 -27.51 -10.65
C PRO A 94 -10.90 -28.67 -11.14
N SER A 95 -9.89 -28.42 -11.81
CA SER A 95 -9.27 -29.52 -12.42
C SER A 95 -8.29 -30.20 -11.58
N PRO A 96 -7.64 -29.67 -10.71
CA PRO A 96 -6.51 -30.38 -10.27
C PRO A 96 -6.82 -31.64 -9.68
N VAL A 97 -7.75 -32.07 -9.67
CA VAL A 97 -7.80 -33.35 -9.18
C VAL A 97 -7.73 -34.38 -9.82
#